data_3408dc8354116bb955e29e0c3048c363
#
_entry.id   3408dc8354116bb955e29e0c3048c363
#
_cell.length_a   1.000
_cell.length_b   1.000
_cell.length_c   1.000
_cell.angle_alpha   90.00
_cell.angle_beta   90.00
_cell.angle_gamma   90.00
#
_symmetry.space_group_name_H-M   'P 1'
#
loop_
_entity.id
_entity.type
_entity.pdbx_description
1 polymer ?
#
loop_
_entity_poly.entity_id
_entity_poly.type
_entity_poly.pdbx_seq_one_letter_code
_entity_poly.pdbx_strand_id
1 'polypeptide(L)'
;MAAGLPQIFHKRGTLAAAREPDIVNPMHESSSSQFYIVIGKKQDDKGLERGRKNLQKLFGDSLTMTKEMEETYRTIGGTPHLDGAYTVFGEVTEGMDVVEKIQNVKRDEYDRPVEDVRIIKATILKDMPGYEKKQVKRTVKKPVRRKR
;
A
#
# COMPACT_ATOMS: atom_id res chain seq x y z
N MET A 1 20.61 8.26 -1.59
CA MET A 1 20.75 7.59 -0.28
C MET A 1 19.38 7.12 0.16
N ALA A 2 19.14 5.81 0.15
CA ALA A 2 17.88 5.23 0.64
C ALA A 2 17.91 5.13 2.18
N ALA A 3 17.95 6.26 2.85
CA ALA A 3 18.11 6.35 4.31
C ALA A 3 16.82 6.06 5.11
N GLY A 4 15.81 5.46 4.54
CA GLY A 4 14.51 5.25 5.21
C GLY A 4 13.96 3.84 5.18
N LEU A 5 14.55 2.91 4.46
CA LEU A 5 13.96 1.58 4.23
C LEU A 5 13.91 0.65 5.46
N PRO A 6 14.77 0.71 6.46
CA PRO A 6 14.63 -0.16 7.63
C PRO A 6 13.37 0.11 8.46
N GLN A 7 12.78 1.30 8.34
CA GLN A 7 11.59 1.69 9.12
C GLN A 7 10.28 1.66 8.32
N ILE A 8 10.35 1.62 6.98
CA ILE A 8 9.19 1.70 6.09
C ILE A 8 9.18 0.48 5.18
N PHE A 9 8.49 -0.56 5.60
CA PHE A 9 8.38 -1.84 4.89
C PHE A 9 6.96 -2.41 5.02
N HIS A 10 6.63 -3.42 4.24
CA HIS A 10 5.27 -3.96 4.11
C HIS A 10 4.87 -4.88 5.28
N LYS A 11 5.05 -4.40 6.53
CA LYS A 11 4.50 -5.10 7.71
C LYS A 11 2.97 -5.06 7.70
N ARG A 12 2.34 -5.92 8.48
CA ARG A 12 0.90 -5.90 8.70
C ARG A 12 0.43 -4.51 9.17
N GLY A 13 -0.65 -4.00 8.58
CA GLY A 13 -1.22 -2.67 8.84
C GLY A 13 -0.64 -1.55 7.98
N THR A 14 0.37 -1.80 7.16
CA THR A 14 0.95 -0.79 6.27
C THR A 14 0.00 -0.41 5.14
N LEU A 15 -0.08 0.90 4.82
CA LEU A 15 -0.75 1.43 3.62
C LEU A 15 0.29 1.65 2.52
N ALA A 16 0.01 1.11 1.34
CA ALA A 16 0.87 1.29 0.19
C ALA A 16 0.06 1.59 -1.08
N ALA A 17 0.67 2.34 -1.99
CA ALA A 17 0.09 2.67 -3.28
C ALA A 17 0.10 1.44 -4.19
N ALA A 18 -1.03 1.14 -4.84
CA ALA A 18 -1.08 0.15 -5.89
C ALA A 18 -0.37 0.66 -7.16
N ARG A 19 -0.03 -0.22 -8.06
CA ARG A 19 0.50 0.09 -9.40
C ARG A 19 0.18 -1.01 -10.39
N GLU A 20 0.25 -0.67 -11.67
CA GLU A 20 0.13 -1.63 -12.74
C GLU A 20 1.36 -2.57 -12.79
N PRO A 21 1.21 -3.78 -13.39
CA PRO A 21 2.31 -4.72 -13.59
C PRO A 21 3.45 -4.13 -14.41
N ASP A 22 4.67 -4.61 -14.17
CA ASP A 22 5.91 -4.10 -14.80
C ASP A 22 5.87 -4.07 -16.33
N ILE A 23 5.13 -5.00 -16.95
CA ILE A 23 5.02 -5.09 -18.42
C ILE A 23 4.34 -3.87 -19.06
N VAL A 24 3.42 -3.24 -18.33
CA VAL A 24 2.68 -2.04 -18.78
C VAL A 24 3.15 -0.78 -18.07
N ASN A 25 3.89 -0.93 -16.98
CA ASN A 25 4.40 0.15 -16.14
C ASN A 25 5.88 -0.08 -15.77
N PRO A 26 6.78 -0.02 -16.75
CA PRO A 26 8.22 -0.29 -16.53
C PRO A 26 8.90 0.75 -15.63
N MET A 27 8.31 1.95 -15.48
CA MET A 27 8.81 3.00 -14.61
C MET A 27 8.33 2.85 -13.15
N HIS A 28 7.53 1.81 -12.87
CA HIS A 28 6.99 1.51 -11.54
C HIS A 28 6.18 2.68 -10.91
N GLU A 29 5.50 3.47 -11.74
CA GLU A 29 4.69 4.59 -11.28
C GLU A 29 3.54 4.13 -10.41
N SER A 30 3.34 4.80 -9.27
CA SER A 30 2.26 4.50 -8.34
C SER A 30 0.91 5.02 -8.87
N SER A 31 -0.17 4.29 -8.61
CA SER A 31 -1.52 4.76 -8.89
C SER A 31 -1.83 6.03 -8.10
N SER A 32 -2.50 6.98 -8.74
CA SER A 32 -2.98 8.22 -8.10
C SER A 32 -4.25 8.03 -7.25
N SER A 33 -4.91 6.88 -7.32
CA SER A 33 -6.23 6.65 -6.71
C SER A 33 -6.39 5.30 -6.01
N GLN A 34 -5.51 4.34 -6.28
CA GLN A 34 -5.62 3.00 -5.72
C GLN A 34 -4.53 2.75 -4.69
N PHE A 35 -4.92 2.19 -3.57
CA PHE A 35 -4.04 1.80 -2.48
C PHE A 35 -4.48 0.46 -1.90
N TYR A 36 -3.63 -0.15 -1.10
CA TYR A 36 -3.96 -1.35 -0.34
C TYR A 36 -3.46 -1.25 1.09
N ILE A 37 -4.08 -2.05 1.98
CA ILE A 37 -3.65 -2.23 3.36
C ILE A 37 -3.10 -3.63 3.50
N VAL A 38 -1.88 -3.75 3.99
CA VAL A 38 -1.24 -5.03 4.19
C VAL A 38 -1.89 -5.79 5.34
N ILE A 39 -2.54 -6.90 5.06
CA ILE A 39 -3.01 -7.84 6.08
C ILE A 39 -1.93 -8.88 6.36
N GLY A 40 -1.29 -9.41 5.38
CA GLY A 40 -0.15 -10.35 5.38
C GLY A 40 -0.04 -11.28 6.59
N LYS A 41 0.17 -12.55 6.33
CA LYS A 41 0.41 -13.56 7.39
C LYS A 41 1.82 -13.44 7.97
N LYS A 42 2.05 -14.07 9.12
CA LYS A 42 3.39 -14.31 9.65
C LYS A 42 4.21 -15.12 8.66
N GLN A 43 5.47 -14.73 8.47
CA GLN A 43 6.33 -15.32 7.45
C GLN A 43 7.22 -16.42 8.04
N ASP A 44 7.34 -17.48 7.30
CA ASP A 44 8.34 -18.54 7.50
C ASP A 44 9.65 -18.20 6.75
N ASP A 45 10.64 -19.11 6.84
CA ASP A 45 11.92 -18.92 6.16
C ASP A 45 11.77 -18.79 4.64
N LYS A 46 10.82 -19.50 4.03
CA LYS A 46 10.56 -19.42 2.59
C LYS A 46 9.97 -18.06 2.19
N GLY A 47 9.09 -17.49 3.02
CA GLY A 47 8.53 -16.18 2.81
C GLY A 47 9.58 -15.08 2.93
N LEU A 48 10.44 -15.16 3.93
CA LEU A 48 11.55 -14.21 4.12
C LEU A 48 12.59 -14.33 2.99
N GLU A 49 12.91 -15.53 2.56
CA GLU A 49 13.85 -15.74 1.45
C GLU A 49 13.35 -15.14 0.14
N ARG A 50 12.05 -15.21 -0.16
CA ARG A 50 11.45 -14.52 -1.30
C ARG A 50 11.60 -13.01 -1.20
N GLY A 51 11.40 -12.44 0.00
CA GLY A 51 11.61 -11.01 0.24
C GLY A 51 13.07 -10.60 0.02
N ARG A 52 14.03 -11.37 0.56
CA ARG A 52 15.48 -11.10 0.35
C ARG A 52 15.86 -11.15 -1.13
N LYS A 53 15.40 -12.16 -1.87
CA LYS A 53 15.66 -12.27 -3.31
C LYS A 53 15.07 -11.11 -4.10
N ASN A 54 13.89 -10.63 -3.72
CA ASN A 54 13.31 -9.46 -4.35
C ASN A 54 14.14 -8.20 -4.10
N LEU A 55 14.54 -7.92 -2.87
CA LEU A 55 15.42 -6.80 -2.53
C LEU A 55 16.75 -6.89 -3.28
N GLN A 56 17.37 -8.07 -3.32
CA GLN A 56 18.61 -8.30 -4.04
C GLN A 56 18.45 -8.06 -5.56
N LYS A 57 17.34 -8.50 -6.15
CA LYS A 57 17.03 -8.24 -7.56
C LYS A 57 16.89 -6.75 -7.87
N LEU A 58 16.28 -5.99 -6.98
CA LEU A 58 16.00 -4.55 -7.18
C LEU A 58 17.21 -3.66 -6.88
N PHE A 59 18.00 -4.00 -5.86
CA PHE A 59 19.02 -3.12 -5.28
C PHE A 59 20.42 -3.75 -5.19
N GLY A 60 20.57 -5.00 -5.61
CA GLY A 60 21.83 -5.74 -5.40
C GLY A 60 22.17 -5.81 -3.92
N ASP A 61 23.43 -5.59 -3.58
CA ASP A 61 23.91 -5.60 -2.20
C ASP A 61 23.71 -4.26 -1.47
N SER A 62 23.16 -3.26 -2.15
CA SER A 62 22.96 -1.91 -1.59
C SER A 62 21.86 -1.87 -0.53
N LEU A 63 20.95 -2.84 -0.54
CA LEU A 63 19.84 -2.93 0.40
C LEU A 63 19.52 -4.39 0.72
N THR A 64 19.55 -4.72 2.00
CA THR A 64 19.22 -6.07 2.49
C THR A 64 18.13 -5.99 3.55
N MET A 65 17.43 -7.11 3.74
CA MET A 65 16.47 -7.25 4.83
C MET A 65 17.20 -7.25 6.17
N THR A 66 16.83 -6.34 7.08
CA THR A 66 17.40 -6.26 8.41
C THR A 66 16.84 -7.32 9.35
N LYS A 67 17.56 -7.63 10.43
CA LYS A 67 17.06 -8.54 11.49
C LYS A 67 15.75 -8.06 12.09
N GLU A 68 15.56 -6.75 12.25
CA GLU A 68 14.34 -6.15 12.76
C GLU A 68 13.14 -6.39 11.80
N MET A 69 13.37 -6.23 10.49
CA MET A 69 12.35 -6.55 9.49
C MET A 69 11.97 -8.04 9.53
N GLU A 70 12.97 -8.94 9.61
CA GLU A 70 12.73 -10.38 9.69
C GLU A 70 11.90 -10.75 10.92
N GLU A 71 12.28 -10.20 12.09
CA GLU A 71 11.55 -10.43 13.33
C GLU A 71 10.12 -9.92 13.26
N THR A 72 9.91 -8.72 12.70
CA THR A 72 8.59 -8.15 12.48
C THR A 72 7.75 -9.04 11.57
N TYR A 73 8.30 -9.52 10.46
CA TYR A 73 7.59 -10.41 9.56
C TYR A 73 7.24 -11.77 10.19
N ARG A 74 8.08 -12.29 11.07
CA ARG A 74 7.82 -13.54 11.80
C ARG A 74 6.74 -13.39 12.88
N THR A 75 6.72 -12.25 13.58
CA THR A 75 5.87 -12.04 14.75
C THR A 75 4.56 -11.36 14.41
N ILE A 76 4.60 -10.28 13.65
CA ILE A 76 3.45 -9.45 13.27
C ILE A 76 2.88 -9.89 11.90
N GLY A 77 3.75 -10.23 10.95
CA GLY A 77 3.39 -10.59 9.59
C GLY A 77 3.55 -9.45 8.60
N GLY A 78 3.22 -9.73 7.35
CA GLY A 78 3.34 -8.78 6.25
C GLY A 78 3.64 -9.45 4.92
N THR A 79 4.10 -8.66 3.94
CA THR A 79 4.35 -9.08 2.56
C THR A 79 5.75 -8.66 2.08
N PRO A 80 6.81 -9.35 2.57
CA PRO A 80 8.20 -8.94 2.32
C PRO A 80 8.61 -8.93 0.84
N HIS A 81 7.88 -9.65 -0.01
CA HIS A 81 8.12 -9.67 -1.45
C HIS A 81 7.71 -8.38 -2.19
N LEU A 82 7.02 -7.45 -1.50
CA LEU A 82 6.64 -6.15 -2.05
C LEU A 82 7.62 -5.03 -1.65
N ASP A 83 8.53 -5.31 -0.72
CA ASP A 83 9.51 -4.31 -0.27
C ASP A 83 10.38 -3.81 -1.41
N GLY A 84 10.55 -2.49 -1.45
CA GLY A 84 11.30 -1.80 -2.48
C GLY A 84 10.61 -1.66 -3.84
N ALA A 85 9.53 -2.42 -4.09
CA ALA A 85 8.79 -2.39 -5.35
C ALA A 85 7.54 -1.53 -5.33
N TYR A 86 7.01 -1.22 -4.14
CA TYR A 86 5.80 -0.42 -3.94
C TYR A 86 6.04 0.68 -2.91
N THR A 87 5.36 1.81 -3.09
CA THR A 87 5.49 2.97 -2.21
C THR A 87 4.59 2.84 -0.99
N VAL A 88 5.21 2.71 0.17
CA VAL A 88 4.53 2.82 1.47
C VAL A 88 4.36 4.28 1.83
N PHE A 89 3.17 4.70 2.27
CA PHE A 89 2.89 6.08 2.63
C PHE A 89 2.15 6.26 3.97
N GLY A 90 1.82 5.17 4.66
CA GLY A 90 1.13 5.23 5.94
C GLY A 90 0.98 3.88 6.62
N GLU A 91 0.34 3.89 7.78
CA GLU A 91 -0.02 2.67 8.51
C GLU A 91 -1.34 2.85 9.26
N VAL A 92 -2.03 1.75 9.49
CA VAL A 92 -3.24 1.69 10.33
C VAL A 92 -2.81 1.75 11.79
N THR A 93 -3.21 2.79 12.49
CA THR A 93 -2.94 2.97 13.92
C THR A 93 -4.02 2.33 14.79
N GLU A 94 -5.27 2.30 14.30
CA GLU A 94 -6.41 1.72 14.99
C GLU A 94 -7.38 1.09 13.99
N GLY A 95 -8.17 0.09 14.40
CA GLY A 95 -9.22 -0.50 13.58
C GLY A 95 -8.77 -1.62 12.63
N MET A 96 -7.66 -2.31 12.91
CA MET A 96 -7.24 -3.48 12.13
C MET A 96 -8.30 -4.60 12.09
N ASP A 97 -9.13 -4.73 13.13
CA ASP A 97 -10.28 -5.65 13.14
C ASP A 97 -11.32 -5.31 12.07
N VAL A 98 -11.49 -4.02 11.76
CA VAL A 98 -12.37 -3.57 10.66
C VAL A 98 -11.77 -3.95 9.31
N VAL A 99 -10.47 -3.77 9.14
CA VAL A 99 -9.76 -4.17 7.91
C VAL A 99 -9.89 -5.68 7.70
N GLU A 100 -9.76 -6.48 8.76
CA GLU A 100 -9.96 -7.93 8.70
C GLU A 100 -11.41 -8.32 8.34
N LYS A 101 -12.41 -7.62 8.87
CA LYS A 101 -13.82 -7.82 8.49
C LYS A 101 -14.03 -7.54 7.00
N ILE A 102 -13.43 -6.47 6.47
CA ILE A 102 -13.50 -6.13 5.04
C ILE A 102 -12.86 -7.24 4.20
N GLN A 103 -11.69 -7.76 4.58
CA GLN A 103 -11.04 -8.86 3.86
C GLN A 103 -11.88 -10.14 3.83
N ASN A 104 -12.64 -10.40 4.87
CA ASN A 104 -13.42 -11.64 5.04
C ASN A 104 -14.83 -11.57 4.46
N VAL A 105 -15.22 -10.48 3.78
CA VAL A 105 -16.51 -10.43 3.10
C VAL A 105 -16.58 -11.44 1.95
N LYS A 106 -17.80 -11.85 1.59
CA LYS A 106 -18.01 -12.74 0.45
C LYS A 106 -17.53 -12.08 -0.84
N ARG A 107 -16.73 -12.79 -1.62
CA ARG A 107 -16.12 -12.30 -2.87
C ARG A 107 -16.54 -13.16 -4.06
N ASP A 108 -16.50 -12.57 -5.25
CA ASP A 108 -16.67 -13.28 -6.52
C ASP A 108 -15.34 -13.94 -6.98
N GLU A 109 -15.35 -14.51 -8.18
CA GLU A 109 -14.19 -15.18 -8.79
C GLU A 109 -13.00 -14.25 -9.11
N TYR A 110 -13.22 -12.94 -9.09
CA TYR A 110 -12.20 -11.89 -9.31
C TYR A 110 -11.75 -11.23 -8.00
N ASP A 111 -12.06 -11.85 -6.85
CA ASP A 111 -11.78 -11.31 -5.51
C ASP A 111 -12.51 -9.99 -5.19
N ARG A 112 -13.54 -9.64 -5.97
CA ARG A 112 -14.36 -8.46 -5.72
C ARG A 112 -15.46 -8.78 -4.70
N PRO A 113 -15.68 -7.91 -3.69
CA PRO A 113 -16.80 -8.08 -2.78
C PRO A 113 -18.14 -8.19 -3.54
N VAL A 114 -18.95 -9.21 -3.20
CA VAL A 114 -20.31 -9.40 -3.78
C VAL A 114 -21.21 -8.23 -3.40
N GLU A 115 -21.07 -7.72 -2.18
CA GLU A 115 -21.71 -6.49 -1.72
C GLU A 115 -20.64 -5.40 -1.61
N ASP A 116 -20.89 -4.22 -2.21
CA ASP A 116 -19.92 -3.14 -2.21
C ASP A 116 -19.53 -2.70 -0.79
N VAL A 117 -18.23 -2.67 -0.51
CA VAL A 117 -17.66 -2.02 0.67
C VAL A 117 -17.26 -0.60 0.29
N ARG A 118 -17.90 0.41 0.88
CA ARG A 118 -17.73 1.81 0.47
C ARG A 118 -17.14 2.67 1.58
N ILE A 119 -16.18 3.52 1.22
CA ILE A 119 -15.73 4.61 2.09
C ILE A 119 -16.76 5.74 1.99
N ILE A 120 -17.58 5.91 3.02
CA ILE A 120 -18.63 6.93 3.04
C ILE A 120 -18.02 8.31 3.32
N LYS A 121 -17.02 8.39 4.19
CA LYS A 121 -16.37 9.63 4.59
C LYS A 121 -14.92 9.40 4.98
N ALA A 122 -14.03 10.27 4.53
CA ALA A 122 -12.66 10.39 5.02
C ALA A 122 -12.47 11.79 5.62
N THR A 123 -11.85 11.88 6.79
CA THR A 123 -11.62 13.15 7.50
C THR A 123 -10.15 13.25 7.88
N ILE A 124 -9.51 14.37 7.56
CA ILE A 124 -8.16 14.68 8.02
C ILE A 124 -8.29 15.25 9.44
N LEU A 125 -7.74 14.53 10.42
CA LEU A 125 -7.83 14.92 11.83
C LEU A 125 -6.77 15.97 12.20
N LYS A 126 -5.60 15.89 11.57
CA LYS A 126 -4.49 16.81 11.81
C LYS A 126 -3.70 17.01 10.51
N ASP A 127 -3.48 18.28 10.14
CA ASP A 127 -2.58 18.59 9.01
C ASP A 127 -1.12 18.33 9.41
N MET A 128 -0.33 17.80 8.47
CA MET A 128 1.11 17.65 8.70
C MET A 128 1.77 19.03 8.75
N PRO A 129 2.72 19.27 9.68
CA PRO A 129 3.51 20.51 9.70
C PRO A 129 4.21 20.71 8.34
N GLY A 130 4.04 21.89 7.72
CA GLY A 130 4.63 22.21 6.42
C GLY A 130 3.76 21.86 5.21
N TYR A 131 2.58 21.28 5.38
CA TYR A 131 1.62 21.09 4.30
C TYR A 131 0.75 22.35 4.13
N GLU A 132 1.10 23.18 3.16
CA GLU A 132 0.22 24.26 2.72
C GLU A 132 -0.87 23.72 1.79
N LYS A 133 -2.13 23.85 2.19
CA LYS A 133 -3.28 23.56 1.31
C LYS A 133 -3.23 24.47 0.10
N LYS A 134 -2.66 24.04 -1.01
CA LYS A 134 -2.88 24.72 -2.28
C LYS A 134 -4.36 24.66 -2.57
N GLN A 135 -5.05 25.80 -2.51
CA GLN A 135 -6.45 25.91 -2.93
C GLN A 135 -6.54 25.56 -4.42
N VAL A 136 -6.88 24.32 -4.72
CA VAL A 136 -7.24 23.93 -6.08
C VAL A 136 -8.60 24.57 -6.35
N LYS A 137 -8.61 25.72 -7.04
CA LYS A 137 -9.85 26.30 -7.58
C LYS A 137 -10.44 25.27 -8.55
N ARG A 138 -11.44 24.51 -8.09
CA ARG A 138 -12.22 23.64 -8.96
C ARG A 138 -13.00 24.53 -9.94
N THR A 139 -12.50 24.66 -11.16
CA THR A 139 -13.28 25.19 -12.28
C THR A 139 -14.33 24.14 -12.62
N VAL A 140 -15.52 24.31 -12.08
CA VAL A 140 -16.68 23.48 -12.45
C VAL A 140 -17.03 23.84 -13.90
N LYS A 141 -16.60 23.02 -14.86
CA LYS A 141 -17.07 23.13 -16.24
C LYS A 141 -18.57 22.83 -16.24
N LYS A 142 -19.40 23.83 -16.59
CA LYS A 142 -20.85 23.64 -16.76
C LYS A 142 -21.10 22.52 -17.78
N PRO A 143 -22.08 21.63 -17.56
CA PRO A 143 -22.39 20.58 -18.50
C PRO A 143 -22.82 21.17 -19.84
N VAL A 144 -22.21 20.73 -20.93
CA VAL A 144 -22.60 21.09 -22.29
C VAL A 144 -23.99 20.51 -22.54
N ARG A 145 -25.01 21.38 -22.69
CA ARG A 145 -26.35 21.00 -23.11
C ARG A 145 -26.25 20.46 -24.54
N ARG A 146 -26.37 19.13 -24.72
CA ARG A 146 -26.62 18.56 -26.05
C ARG A 146 -28.03 18.99 -26.48
N LYS A 147 -28.11 19.80 -27.54
CA LYS A 147 -29.38 20.04 -28.24
C LYS A 147 -29.80 18.72 -28.93
N ARG A 148 -31.03 18.34 -28.73
CA ARG A 148 -31.69 17.26 -29.49
C ARG A 148 -31.93 17.74 -30.90
#